data_2ab3073de6588273abd06e23dd88d048
#
_entry.id   2ab3073de6588273abd06e23dd88d048
#
_cell.length_a   1.000
_cell.length_b   1.000
_cell.length_c   1.000
_cell.angle_alpha   90.00
_cell.angle_beta   90.00
_cell.angle_gamma   90.00
#
_symmetry.space_group_name_H-M   'P 1'
#
loop_
_entity.id
_entity.type
_entity.pdbx_description
1 polymer ?
#
loop_
_entity_poly.entity_id
_entity_poly.type
_entity_poly.pdbx_seq_one_letter_code
_entity_poly.pdbx_strand_id
1 'polypeptide(L)'
;MTSAALGANISPVEVTNISQHGFWILLDEEEIFLSFSEFPWFRDVAVGKILNVELPSQGHLYWPELDVDLAVESVRHPERFPLVSQVGI
;
A
#
# COMPACT_ATOMS: atom_id res chain seq x y z
N MET A 1 -2.04 -25.34 3.89
CA MET A 1 -1.88 -24.92 4.34
C MET A 1 -2.11 -24.46 4.53
N THR A 2 -2.17 -24.46 4.21
CA THR A 2 -2.15 -24.01 4.59
C THR A 2 -2.68 -23.41 4.88
N SER A 3 -2.80 -23.30 4.65
CA SER A 3 -3.12 -22.88 5.12
C SER A 3 -3.53 -22.55 5.77
N ALA A 4 -3.81 -22.69 5.92
CA ALA A 4 -3.94 -22.43 6.62
C ALA A 4 -3.69 -22.13 7.20
N ALA A 5 -3.63 -22.86 7.31
CA ALA A 5 -3.05 -22.30 8.03
C ALA A 5 -2.51 -21.40 7.63
N LEU A 6 -2.51 -21.58 7.07
CA LEU A 6 -2.18 -20.63 6.65
C LEU A 6 -2.96 -19.67 7.02
N GLY A 7 -4.00 -19.91 7.24
CA GLY A 7 -4.84 -18.86 7.45
C GLY A 7 -4.46 -17.96 8.52
N ALA A 8 -3.99 -18.46 9.54
CA ALA A 8 -3.60 -17.61 10.65
C ALA A 8 -2.55 -16.61 10.26
N ASN A 9 -1.89 -16.86 9.17
CA ASN A 9 -0.81 -15.99 8.75
C ASN A 9 -1.17 -15.12 7.59
N ILE A 10 -2.42 -15.08 7.24
CA ILE A 10 -2.83 -14.27 6.13
C ILE A 10 -2.70 -12.83 6.50
N SER A 11 -1.95 -12.12 5.70
CA SER A 11 -1.82 -10.69 5.89
C SER A 11 -3.13 -10.03 5.55
N PRO A 12 -3.60 -9.08 6.35
CA PRO A 12 -4.82 -8.35 6.01
C PRO A 12 -4.64 -7.43 4.81
N VAL A 13 -3.42 -7.24 4.36
CA VAL A 13 -3.15 -6.41 3.20
C VAL A 13 -2.12 -7.12 2.33
N GLU A 14 -2.30 -7.00 1.02
CA GLU A 14 -1.42 -7.66 0.08
C GLU A 14 -1.38 -6.87 -1.21
N VAL A 15 -0.18 -6.74 -1.79
CA VAL A 15 -0.06 -6.16 -3.13
C VAL A 15 -0.35 -7.27 -4.12
N THR A 16 -1.33 -7.05 -4.98
CA THR A 16 -1.78 -8.11 -5.90
C THR A 16 -1.31 -7.92 -7.32
N ASN A 17 -0.95 -6.70 -7.71
CA ASN A 17 -0.54 -6.44 -9.08
C ASN A 17 0.25 -5.15 -9.13
N ILE A 18 1.28 -5.12 -9.96
CA ILE A 18 2.10 -3.93 -10.17
C ILE A 18 2.19 -3.69 -11.67
N SER A 19 1.95 -2.44 -12.08
CA SER A 19 2.05 -2.06 -13.47
C SER A 19 2.93 -0.81 -13.57
N GLN A 20 3.12 -0.34 -14.79
CA GLN A 20 3.89 0.89 -14.97
C GLN A 20 3.17 2.11 -14.43
N HIS A 21 1.87 2.00 -14.15
CA HIS A 21 1.09 3.14 -13.68
C HIS A 21 0.93 3.18 -12.17
N GLY A 22 1.16 2.06 -11.50
CA GLY A 22 0.97 1.98 -10.08
C GLY A 22 0.79 0.53 -9.67
N PHE A 23 0.18 0.34 -8.51
CA PHE A 23 -0.02 -1.03 -8.03
C PHE A 23 -1.35 -1.13 -7.29
N TRP A 24 -1.85 -2.36 -7.22
CA TRP A 24 -3.09 -2.67 -6.54
C TRP A 24 -2.79 -3.32 -5.22
N ILE A 25 -3.54 -2.96 -4.20
CA ILE A 25 -3.51 -3.68 -2.94
C ILE A 25 -4.87 -4.27 -2.68
N LEU A 26 -4.87 -5.40 -2.02
CA LEU A 26 -6.08 -6.02 -1.52
C LEU A 26 -6.09 -5.80 -0.02
N LEU A 27 -7.08 -5.08 0.47
CA LEU A 27 -7.24 -4.77 1.87
C LEU A 27 -8.58 -5.32 2.30
N ASP A 28 -8.52 -6.36 3.13
CA ASP A 28 -9.69 -7.16 3.41
C ASP A 28 -10.22 -7.70 2.10
N GLU A 29 -11.38 -7.30 1.65
CA GLU A 29 -11.91 -7.78 0.39
C GLU A 29 -12.02 -6.67 -0.63
N GLU A 30 -11.34 -5.57 -0.40
CA GLU A 30 -11.41 -4.41 -1.25
C GLU A 30 -10.11 -4.24 -2.00
N GLU A 31 -10.17 -4.01 -3.29
CA GLU A 31 -8.98 -3.72 -4.09
C GLU A 31 -8.87 -2.22 -4.30
N ILE A 32 -7.69 -1.68 -4.01
CA ILE A 32 -7.45 -0.25 -4.10
C ILE A 32 -6.22 -0.03 -4.96
N PHE A 33 -6.31 0.91 -5.89
CA PHE A 33 -5.20 1.24 -6.78
C PHE A 33 -4.45 2.45 -6.26
N LEU A 34 -3.12 2.32 -6.18
CA LEU A 34 -2.24 3.43 -5.83
C LEU A 34 -1.43 3.79 -7.05
N SER A 35 -1.69 4.94 -7.63
CA SER A 35 -0.96 5.37 -8.80
C SER A 35 0.37 5.99 -8.40
N PHE A 36 1.37 5.83 -9.25
CA PHE A 36 2.67 6.45 -8.99
C PHE A 36 2.60 7.96 -9.10
N SER A 37 1.62 8.47 -9.81
CA SER A 37 1.49 9.92 -9.90
C SER A 37 0.96 10.53 -8.61
N GLU A 38 0.13 9.78 -7.90
CA GLU A 38 -0.41 10.26 -6.63
C GLU A 38 0.42 9.83 -5.44
N PHE A 39 1.20 8.77 -5.62
CA PHE A 39 2.04 8.24 -4.54
C PHE A 39 3.44 8.03 -5.09
N PRO A 40 4.16 9.12 -5.34
CA PRO A 40 5.45 9.03 -6.03
C PRO A 40 6.57 8.36 -5.24
N TRP A 41 6.35 8.14 -3.96
CA TRP A 41 7.36 7.45 -3.15
C TRP A 41 7.66 6.04 -3.66
N PHE A 42 6.73 5.45 -4.41
CA PHE A 42 6.88 4.08 -4.88
C PHE A 42 7.46 4.00 -6.28
N ARG A 43 7.67 5.14 -6.93
CA ARG A 43 8.22 5.14 -8.27
C ARG A 43 9.69 4.79 -8.19
N ASP A 44 10.13 3.93 -9.12
CA ASP A 44 11.54 3.59 -9.26
C ASP A 44 12.12 2.85 -8.05
N VAL A 45 11.28 2.16 -7.30
CA VAL A 45 11.78 1.34 -6.21
C VAL A 45 11.67 -0.13 -6.60
N ALA A 46 12.43 -0.96 -5.92
CA ALA A 46 12.41 -2.39 -6.20
C ALA A 46 11.04 -2.97 -5.88
N VAL A 47 10.62 -3.92 -6.69
CA VAL A 47 9.33 -4.56 -6.51
C VAL A 47 9.20 -5.17 -5.12
N GLY A 48 10.25 -5.80 -4.63
CA GLY A 48 10.18 -6.42 -3.31
C GLY A 48 9.87 -5.44 -2.21
N LYS A 49 10.28 -4.19 -2.36
CA LYS A 49 9.99 -3.19 -1.35
C LYS A 49 8.53 -2.75 -1.39
N ILE A 50 7.94 -2.73 -2.58
CA ILE A 50 6.53 -2.42 -2.70
C ILE A 50 5.69 -3.56 -2.13
N LEU A 51 6.12 -4.78 -2.35
CA LEU A 51 5.38 -5.94 -1.87
C LEU A 51 5.37 -6.07 -0.35
N ASN A 52 6.35 -5.48 0.31
CA ASN A 52 6.49 -5.62 1.74
C ASN A 52 5.69 -4.55 2.47
N VAL A 53 4.38 -4.70 2.44
CA VAL A 53 3.47 -3.76 3.08
C VAL A 53 2.90 -4.42 4.32
N GLU A 54 2.70 -3.61 5.36
CA GLU A 54 2.15 -4.07 6.63
C GLU A 54 0.95 -3.22 7.00
N LEU A 55 0.10 -3.79 7.82
CA LEU A 55 -1.05 -3.08 8.37
C LEU A 55 -0.91 -3.07 9.89
N PRO A 56 -0.09 -2.16 10.41
CA PRO A 56 0.16 -2.15 11.86
C PRO A 56 -1.06 -1.78 12.68
N SER A 57 -2.00 -1.07 12.08
CA SER A 57 -3.27 -0.79 12.71
C SER A 57 -4.30 -0.66 11.60
N GLN A 58 -5.57 -0.65 11.98
CA GLN A 58 -6.62 -0.67 10.97
C GLN A 58 -6.63 0.54 10.05
N GLY A 59 -6.07 1.62 10.50
CA GLY A 59 -6.14 2.84 9.73
C GLY A 59 -4.88 3.20 8.99
N HIS A 60 -3.86 2.36 9.04
CA HIS A 60 -2.55 2.72 8.50
C HIS A 60 -1.91 1.60 7.73
N LEU A 61 -1.29 1.96 6.62
CA LEU A 61 -0.46 1.06 5.82
C LEU A 61 0.99 1.52 5.97
N TYR A 62 1.90 0.56 6.10
CA TYR A 62 3.29 0.88 6.34
C TYR A 62 4.20 0.02 5.46
N TRP A 63 5.14 0.69 4.80
CA TRP A 63 6.17 0.02 3.98
C TRP A 63 7.51 0.24 4.69
N PRO A 64 7.94 -0.73 5.47
CA PRO A 64 9.13 -0.51 6.33
C PRO A 64 10.41 -0.24 5.57
N GLU A 65 10.57 -0.84 4.41
CA GLU A 65 11.81 -0.63 3.67
C GLU A 65 11.86 0.71 2.97
N LEU A 66 10.72 1.36 2.84
CA LEU A 66 10.64 2.68 2.22
C LEU A 66 10.36 3.77 3.24
N ASP A 67 10.09 3.36 4.47
CA ASP A 67 9.70 4.27 5.54
C ASP A 67 8.52 5.14 5.11
N VAL A 68 7.54 4.49 4.47
CA VAL A 68 6.33 5.16 4.03
C VAL A 68 5.18 4.68 4.88
N ASP A 69 4.45 5.63 5.44
CA ASP A 69 3.29 5.37 6.28
C ASP A 69 2.13 6.17 5.70
N LEU A 70 1.08 5.47 5.28
CA LEU A 70 -0.07 6.12 4.66
C LEU A 70 -1.34 5.74 5.40
N ALA A 71 -2.19 6.72 5.63
CA ALA A 71 -3.51 6.44 6.17
C ALA A 71 -4.32 5.71 5.10
N VAL A 72 -5.09 4.72 5.51
CA VAL A 72 -5.93 3.98 4.58
C VAL A 72 -6.88 4.93 3.85
N GLU A 73 -7.40 5.93 4.56
CA GLU A 73 -8.29 6.88 3.91
C GLU A 73 -7.60 7.64 2.79
N SER A 74 -6.31 7.90 2.94
CA SER A 74 -5.61 8.66 1.89
C SER A 74 -5.44 7.83 0.63
N VAL A 75 -5.38 6.52 0.74
CA VAL A 75 -5.29 5.70 -0.46
C VAL A 75 -6.65 5.42 -1.06
N ARG A 76 -7.70 5.43 -0.25
CA ARG A 76 -9.04 5.29 -0.78
C ARG A 76 -9.53 6.56 -1.47
N HIS A 77 -9.15 7.69 -0.94
CA HIS A 77 -9.65 8.98 -1.41
C HIS A 77 -8.50 9.96 -1.56
N PRO A 78 -7.59 9.70 -2.48
CA PRO A 78 -6.41 10.55 -2.61
C PRO A 78 -6.77 12.00 -2.95
N GLU A 79 -7.93 12.22 -3.56
CA GLU A 79 -8.33 13.58 -3.88
C GLU A 79 -8.59 14.42 -2.62
N ARG A 80 -8.80 13.78 -1.47
CA ARG A 80 -9.00 14.49 -0.21
C ARG A 80 -7.70 14.75 0.53
N PHE A 81 -6.62 14.14 0.08
CA PHE A 81 -5.32 14.23 0.76
C PHE A 81 -4.27 14.59 -0.26
N PRO A 82 -4.27 15.83 -0.74
CA PRO A 82 -3.38 16.22 -1.83
C PRO A 82 -1.94 15.95 -1.50
N LEU A 83 -1.22 15.50 -2.49
CA LEU A 83 0.17 15.18 -2.33
C LEU A 83 0.99 16.35 -1.91
N VAL A 84 0.60 17.48 -2.37
CA VAL A 84 1.39 18.67 -2.13
C VAL A 84 1.62 18.86 -0.65
N SER A 85 0.71 18.41 0.16
CA SER A 85 0.85 18.60 1.58
C SER A 85 1.93 17.71 2.15
N GLN A 86 2.22 16.62 1.46
CA GLN A 86 3.27 15.78 1.95
C GLN A 86 4.56 16.14 1.35
N VAL A 87 4.51 16.55 0.14
CA VAL A 87 5.70 16.86 -0.53
C VAL A 87 6.33 18.08 0.00
N GLY A 88 5.55 18.92 0.45
CA GLY A 88 6.06 20.12 0.97
C GLY A 88 7.18 19.91 1.91
N ILE A 89 7.58 18.75 2.12
CA ILE A 89 8.65 18.49 2.87
C ILE A 89 9.94 18.80 2.40
#